data_9854ea188a0a337b0e4e782577633a6b
#
_entry.id   9854ea188a0a337b0e4e782577633a6b
#
_cell.length_a   1.000
_cell.length_b   1.000
_cell.length_c   1.000
_cell.angle_alpha   90.00
_cell.angle_beta   90.00
_cell.angle_gamma   90.00
#
_symmetry.space_group_name_H-M   'P 1'
#
loop_
_entity.id
_entity.type
_entity.pdbx_description
1 polymer ?
#
loop_
_entity_poly.entity_id
_entity_poly.type
_entity_poly.pdbx_seq_one_letter_code
_entity_poly.pdbx_strand_id
1 'polypeptide(L)'
;MLGKLKRLFKGKTLESKRQRIMKDVHDYIEEKHALKEWRPGKDWVQYSGPYFNGKEYSAGVGRLIQEWLIYGERARDFELEFAPHMGKKFGTLTNSGSSANLLMMSVLKSNRLNYNLKRGDQFITPVVCFPTTINPMIQNGFEPLFVDVELPNLHPNLDQVEALLEKDRKKKNPKIKGITFAHVLGNPPDIDRLMCIVERYDLIFLEDACDALGSTWKDKPLGSFGLMSTMSFFPAHHMSLGEGGFIATDKNQIRIA
;
A
#
# COMPACT_ATOMS: atom_id res chain seq x y z
N MET A 1 21.46 -0.67 -48.15
CA MET A 1 20.87 -1.96 -47.81
C MET A 1 21.70 -2.77 -46.81
N LEU A 2 22.98 -2.98 -47.02
CA LEU A 2 23.89 -3.72 -46.13
C LEU A 2 23.97 -3.15 -44.67
N GLY A 3 23.92 -1.83 -44.48
CA GLY A 3 23.98 -1.22 -43.15
C GLY A 3 22.74 -1.47 -42.27
N LYS A 4 21.53 -1.55 -42.86
CA LYS A 4 20.30 -1.91 -42.15
C LYS A 4 20.30 -3.39 -41.77
N LEU A 5 20.79 -4.26 -42.64
CA LEU A 5 20.93 -5.69 -42.34
C LEU A 5 21.93 -5.94 -41.21
N LYS A 6 23.12 -5.30 -41.22
CA LYS A 6 24.11 -5.40 -40.13
C LYS A 6 23.57 -4.92 -38.78
N ARG A 7 22.73 -3.87 -38.74
CA ARG A 7 22.06 -3.40 -37.52
C ARG A 7 21.01 -4.40 -37.01
N LEU A 8 20.24 -5.00 -37.92
CA LEU A 8 19.24 -6.03 -37.57
C LEU A 8 19.91 -7.30 -37.02
N PHE A 9 21.02 -7.75 -37.61
CA PHE A 9 21.76 -8.91 -37.09
C PHE A 9 22.43 -8.62 -35.72
N LYS A 10 23.00 -7.41 -35.51
CA LYS A 10 23.54 -6.98 -34.22
C LYS A 10 22.45 -6.91 -33.16
N GLY A 11 21.26 -6.41 -33.50
CA GLY A 11 20.10 -6.35 -32.57
C GLY A 11 19.63 -7.73 -32.13
N LYS A 12 19.54 -8.69 -33.04
CA LYS A 12 19.23 -10.10 -32.72
C LYS A 12 20.29 -10.72 -31.80
N THR A 13 21.57 -10.43 -32.04
CA THR A 13 22.66 -10.95 -31.20
C THR A 13 22.64 -10.37 -29.78
N LEU A 14 22.31 -9.08 -29.60
CA LEU A 14 22.17 -8.47 -28.29
C LEU A 14 20.96 -8.99 -27.54
N GLU A 15 19.83 -9.16 -28.20
CA GLU A 15 18.64 -9.76 -27.56
C GLU A 15 18.89 -11.20 -27.12
N SER A 16 19.55 -12.02 -27.94
CA SER A 16 19.94 -13.38 -27.54
C SER A 16 20.88 -13.39 -26.33
N LYS A 17 21.84 -12.45 -26.26
CA LYS A 17 22.71 -12.29 -25.09
C LYS A 17 21.92 -11.87 -23.84
N ARG A 18 21.00 -10.94 -23.97
CA ARG A 18 20.12 -10.51 -22.89
C ARG A 18 19.32 -11.69 -22.34
N GLN A 19 18.66 -12.45 -23.22
CA GLN A 19 17.90 -13.64 -22.82
C GLN A 19 18.78 -14.67 -22.10
N ARG A 20 20.02 -14.88 -22.56
CA ARG A 20 20.96 -15.74 -21.90
C ARG A 20 21.33 -15.26 -20.50
N ILE A 21 21.65 -13.96 -20.35
CA ILE A 21 21.95 -13.37 -19.03
C ILE A 21 20.77 -13.60 -18.06
N MET A 22 19.55 -13.33 -18.52
CA MET A 22 18.37 -13.52 -17.68
C MET A 22 18.16 -14.98 -17.31
N LYS A 23 18.42 -15.92 -18.23
CA LYS A 23 18.37 -17.35 -17.95
C LYS A 23 19.43 -17.77 -16.96
N ASP A 24 20.69 -17.33 -17.15
CA ASP A 24 21.80 -17.66 -16.26
C ASP A 24 21.54 -17.14 -14.83
N VAL A 25 20.95 -15.95 -14.68
CA VAL A 25 20.53 -15.40 -13.38
C VAL A 25 19.41 -16.24 -12.75
N HIS A 26 18.40 -16.61 -13.54
CA HIS A 26 17.31 -17.48 -13.08
C HIS A 26 17.88 -18.81 -12.56
N ASP A 27 18.66 -19.51 -13.38
CA ASP A 27 19.19 -20.83 -13.05
C ASP A 27 20.09 -20.77 -11.81
N TYR A 28 20.96 -19.75 -11.70
CA TYR A 28 21.82 -19.54 -10.53
C TYR A 28 21.00 -19.39 -9.23
N ILE A 29 19.90 -18.65 -9.26
CA ILE A 29 19.06 -18.46 -8.08
C ILE A 29 18.34 -19.76 -7.70
N GLU A 30 17.80 -20.49 -8.68
CA GLU A 30 17.14 -21.78 -8.42
C GLU A 30 18.13 -22.79 -7.83
N GLU A 31 19.33 -22.92 -8.38
CA GLU A 31 20.37 -23.78 -7.86
C GLU A 31 20.80 -23.38 -6.44
N LYS A 32 21.00 -22.06 -6.21
CA LYS A 32 21.35 -21.53 -4.88
C LYS A 32 20.27 -21.84 -3.83
N HIS A 33 19.00 -21.75 -4.20
CA HIS A 33 17.90 -22.07 -3.29
C HIS A 33 17.78 -23.57 -3.04
N ALA A 34 18.02 -24.40 -4.05
CA ALA A 34 18.02 -25.85 -3.91
C ALA A 34 19.13 -26.37 -2.97
N LEU A 35 20.25 -25.65 -2.88
CA LEU A 35 21.37 -25.99 -1.98
C LEU A 35 21.17 -25.48 -0.54
N LYS A 36 20.12 -24.67 -0.28
CA LYS A 36 19.89 -24.08 1.03
C LYS A 36 19.09 -25.03 1.91
N GLU A 37 19.77 -25.71 2.83
CA GLU A 37 19.13 -26.47 3.91
C GLU A 37 19.05 -25.61 5.18
N TRP A 38 17.85 -25.42 5.71
CA TRP A 38 17.69 -24.80 7.01
C TRP A 38 17.84 -25.85 8.13
N ARG A 39 18.69 -25.57 9.12
CA ARG A 39 19.01 -26.52 10.20
C ARG A 39 18.46 -26.00 11.53
N PRO A 40 17.46 -26.69 12.14
CA PRO A 40 16.95 -26.35 13.45
C PRO A 40 18.05 -26.19 14.51
N GLY A 41 17.97 -25.12 15.30
CA GLY A 41 18.94 -24.86 16.38
C GLY A 41 20.32 -24.38 15.94
N LYS A 42 20.58 -24.29 14.62
CA LYS A 42 21.84 -23.77 14.05
C LYS A 42 21.63 -22.52 13.20
N ASP A 43 20.64 -22.58 12.35
CA ASP A 43 20.40 -21.48 11.41
C ASP A 43 19.37 -20.48 11.97
N TRP A 44 19.64 -19.21 11.72
CA TRP A 44 18.77 -18.12 12.20
C TRP A 44 17.44 -18.15 11.50
N VAL A 45 16.35 -17.99 12.26
CA VAL A 45 15.02 -17.73 11.72
C VAL A 45 14.89 -16.23 11.50
N GLN A 46 14.81 -15.81 10.23
CA GLN A 46 14.66 -14.41 9.89
C GLN A 46 13.27 -13.91 10.30
N TYR A 47 13.22 -12.70 10.83
CA TYR A 47 11.97 -12.01 11.15
C TYR A 47 11.07 -11.82 9.92
N SER A 48 11.65 -11.44 8.78
CA SER A 48 10.95 -11.27 7.51
C SER A 48 11.90 -11.50 6.34
N GLY A 49 11.35 -11.69 5.16
CA GLY A 49 12.12 -11.79 3.93
C GLY A 49 11.23 -12.09 2.74
N PRO A 50 11.54 -11.53 1.56
CA PRO A 50 10.78 -11.84 0.36
C PRO A 50 10.99 -13.30 -0.04
N TYR A 51 9.93 -13.95 -0.45
CA TYR A 51 10.02 -15.24 -1.14
C TYR A 51 10.20 -14.99 -2.64
N PHE A 52 11.43 -14.68 -3.02
CA PHE A 52 11.81 -14.48 -4.43
C PHE A 52 12.47 -15.74 -4.98
N ASN A 53 12.16 -16.06 -6.22
CA ASN A 53 12.80 -17.11 -6.99
C ASN A 53 13.54 -16.54 -8.22
N GLY A 54 13.99 -17.38 -9.09
CA GLY A 54 14.73 -16.96 -10.29
C GLY A 54 13.97 -16.00 -11.21
N LYS A 55 12.62 -16.01 -11.17
CA LYS A 55 11.78 -15.12 -12.00
C LYS A 55 11.87 -13.66 -11.56
N GLU A 56 11.74 -13.39 -10.26
CA GLU A 56 11.82 -12.02 -9.72
C GLU A 56 13.22 -11.45 -9.92
N TYR A 57 14.27 -12.22 -9.61
CA TYR A 57 15.65 -11.76 -9.82
C TYR A 57 15.99 -11.52 -11.27
N SER A 58 15.62 -12.43 -12.17
CA SER A 58 15.87 -12.25 -13.61
C SER A 58 15.09 -11.08 -14.19
N ALA A 59 13.84 -10.84 -13.74
CA ALA A 59 13.06 -9.67 -14.13
C ALA A 59 13.73 -8.35 -13.70
N GLY A 60 14.24 -8.29 -12.46
CA GLY A 60 14.99 -7.14 -11.93
C GLY A 60 16.25 -6.86 -12.75
N VAL A 61 17.10 -7.89 -12.98
CA VAL A 61 18.30 -7.76 -13.83
C VAL A 61 17.93 -7.35 -15.25
N GLY A 62 16.83 -7.90 -15.79
CA GLY A 62 16.32 -7.53 -17.11
C GLY A 62 15.99 -6.03 -17.22
N ARG A 63 15.61 -5.37 -16.11
CA ARG A 63 15.39 -3.91 -16.09
C ARG A 63 16.69 -3.14 -16.01
N LEU A 64 17.63 -3.59 -15.16
CA LEU A 64 18.95 -2.95 -15.05
C LEU A 64 19.67 -2.89 -16.41
N ILE A 65 19.68 -3.96 -17.18
CA ILE A 65 20.33 -4.00 -18.51
C ILE A 65 19.56 -3.27 -19.60
N GLN A 66 18.31 -2.85 -19.36
CA GLN A 66 17.56 -1.94 -20.23
C GLN A 66 17.87 -0.46 -19.96
N GLU A 67 18.66 -0.16 -18.93
CA GLU A 67 19.09 1.19 -18.53
C GLU A 67 17.91 2.15 -18.23
N TRP A 68 16.69 1.60 -17.93
CA TRP A 68 15.52 2.39 -17.58
C TRP A 68 15.20 2.22 -16.10
N LEU A 69 15.74 3.12 -15.27
CA LEU A 69 15.74 3.03 -13.81
C LEU A 69 14.79 4.02 -13.13
N ILE A 70 13.87 4.61 -13.89
CA ILE A 70 12.84 5.54 -13.39
C ILE A 70 11.45 4.98 -13.65
N TYR A 71 10.43 5.71 -13.21
CA TYR A 71 9.05 5.38 -13.54
C TYR A 71 8.87 5.15 -15.04
N GLY A 72 8.21 4.06 -15.41
CA GLY A 72 8.07 3.66 -16.79
C GLY A 72 6.87 2.76 -17.02
N GLU A 73 6.86 2.11 -18.18
CA GLU A 73 5.75 1.29 -18.66
C GLU A 73 5.33 0.22 -17.64
N ARG A 74 6.30 -0.51 -17.04
CA ARG A 74 5.98 -1.56 -16.06
C ARG A 74 5.36 -1.04 -14.76
N ALA A 75 5.80 0.14 -14.31
CA ALA A 75 5.19 0.79 -13.16
C ALA A 75 3.73 1.16 -13.46
N ARG A 76 3.50 1.74 -14.64
CA ARG A 76 2.16 2.07 -15.11
C ARG A 76 1.27 0.83 -15.28
N ASP A 77 1.80 -0.24 -15.89
CA ASP A 77 1.06 -1.49 -16.06
C ASP A 77 0.67 -2.07 -14.68
N PHE A 78 1.61 -2.07 -13.73
CA PHE A 78 1.35 -2.50 -12.36
C PHE A 78 0.26 -1.65 -11.67
N GLU A 79 0.29 -0.32 -11.84
CA GLU A 79 -0.74 0.56 -11.28
C GLU A 79 -2.13 0.23 -11.82
N LEU A 80 -2.24 -0.06 -13.10
CA LEU A 80 -3.50 -0.43 -13.76
C LEU A 80 -3.99 -1.83 -13.35
N GLU A 81 -3.09 -2.78 -13.20
CA GLU A 81 -3.41 -4.16 -12.87
C GLU A 81 -3.69 -4.34 -11.37
N PHE A 82 -2.96 -3.62 -10.49
CA PHE A 82 -3.06 -3.82 -9.05
C PHE A 82 -4.23 -3.07 -8.38
N ALA A 83 -4.62 -1.88 -8.86
CA ALA A 83 -5.72 -1.12 -8.27
C ALA A 83 -7.03 -1.92 -8.16
N PRO A 84 -7.46 -2.73 -9.17
CA PRO A 84 -8.63 -3.59 -9.07
C PRO A 84 -8.54 -4.65 -7.96
N HIS A 85 -7.35 -5.17 -7.63
CA HIS A 85 -7.17 -6.12 -6.52
C HIS A 85 -7.47 -5.48 -5.16
N MET A 86 -7.32 -4.16 -5.03
CA MET A 86 -7.75 -3.39 -3.87
C MET A 86 -9.21 -2.92 -3.98
N GLY A 87 -9.95 -3.35 -5.00
CA GLY A 87 -11.32 -2.91 -5.25
C GLY A 87 -11.45 -1.45 -5.64
N LYS A 88 -10.40 -0.85 -6.21
CA LYS A 88 -10.32 0.57 -6.60
C LYS A 88 -10.06 0.73 -8.10
N LYS A 89 -10.37 1.92 -8.63
CA LYS A 89 -10.21 2.23 -10.07
C LYS A 89 -8.82 2.72 -10.43
N PHE A 90 -8.18 3.45 -9.52
CA PHE A 90 -6.92 4.12 -9.76
C PHE A 90 -5.93 3.78 -8.68
N GLY A 91 -4.67 3.66 -9.07
CA GLY A 91 -3.58 3.44 -8.17
C GLY A 91 -2.34 4.21 -8.55
N THR A 92 -1.47 4.43 -7.58
CA THR A 92 -0.18 5.10 -7.75
C THR A 92 0.85 4.41 -6.89
N LEU A 93 1.97 4.03 -7.50
CA LEU A 93 3.12 3.46 -6.82
C LEU A 93 3.86 4.52 -5.98
N THR A 94 4.34 4.09 -4.83
CA THR A 94 5.24 4.85 -3.97
C THR A 94 6.45 3.99 -3.61
N ASN A 95 7.48 4.61 -3.02
CA ASN A 95 8.70 3.88 -2.62
C ASN A 95 8.54 3.04 -1.34
N SER A 96 7.45 3.21 -0.59
CA SER A 96 7.14 2.40 0.60
C SER A 96 5.67 2.58 1.02
N GLY A 97 5.13 1.66 1.83
CA GLY A 97 3.83 1.82 2.47
C GLY A 97 3.76 3.05 3.37
N SER A 98 4.87 3.37 4.06
CA SER A 98 4.98 4.59 4.86
C SER A 98 4.82 5.87 4.04
N SER A 99 5.44 5.91 2.86
CA SER A 99 5.26 7.03 1.92
C SER A 99 3.85 7.05 1.33
N ALA A 100 3.23 5.90 1.12
CA ALA A 100 1.84 5.81 0.70
C ALA A 100 0.91 6.44 1.74
N ASN A 101 1.08 6.12 3.02
CA ASN A 101 0.32 6.72 4.12
C ASN A 101 0.55 8.23 4.23
N LEU A 102 1.80 8.70 4.07
CA LEU A 102 2.11 10.12 4.07
C LEU A 102 1.42 10.85 2.90
N LEU A 103 1.51 10.31 1.70
CA LEU A 103 0.87 10.90 0.52
C LEU A 103 -0.65 10.88 0.64
N MET A 104 -1.25 9.80 1.17
CA MET A 104 -2.68 9.68 1.42
C MET A 104 -3.21 10.80 2.32
N MET A 105 -2.50 11.15 3.40
CA MET A 105 -2.86 12.28 4.26
C MET A 105 -2.56 13.63 3.62
N SER A 106 -1.44 13.74 2.90
CA SER A 106 -1.01 15.02 2.31
C SER A 106 -1.93 15.47 1.18
N VAL A 107 -2.42 14.54 0.37
CA VAL A 107 -3.31 14.87 -0.75
C VAL A 107 -4.65 15.49 -0.29
N LEU A 108 -5.12 15.17 0.92
CA LEU A 108 -6.32 15.77 1.50
C LEU A 108 -6.21 17.30 1.68
N LYS A 109 -5.00 17.83 1.75
CA LYS A 109 -4.73 19.28 1.85
C LYS A 109 -4.53 19.96 0.51
N SER A 110 -4.60 19.22 -0.59
CA SER A 110 -4.45 19.78 -1.92
C SER A 110 -5.56 20.81 -2.20
N ASN A 111 -5.15 21.96 -2.70
CA ASN A 111 -6.09 23.02 -3.11
C ASN A 111 -7.01 22.59 -4.28
N ARG A 112 -6.72 21.48 -4.92
CA ARG A 112 -7.56 20.87 -5.96
C ARG A 112 -8.74 20.10 -5.41
N LEU A 113 -8.70 19.80 -4.09
CA LEU A 113 -9.75 19.07 -3.38
C LEU A 113 -10.41 19.98 -2.35
N ASN A 114 -11.73 20.00 -2.31
CA ASN A 114 -12.49 20.93 -1.46
C ASN A 114 -12.84 20.31 -0.08
N TYR A 115 -11.89 19.62 0.56
CA TYR A 115 -12.14 19.04 1.89
C TYR A 115 -12.11 20.08 3.02
N ASN A 116 -11.60 21.29 2.75
CA ASN A 116 -11.54 22.42 3.71
C ASN A 116 -10.91 22.07 5.06
N LEU A 117 -9.97 21.12 5.08
CA LEU A 117 -9.31 20.68 6.28
C LEU A 117 -8.32 21.72 6.82
N LYS A 118 -8.30 21.88 8.13
CA LYS A 118 -7.49 22.88 8.83
C LYS A 118 -6.50 22.23 9.78
N ARG A 119 -5.47 22.97 10.14
CA ARG A 119 -4.59 22.57 11.23
C ARG A 119 -5.39 22.40 12.53
N GLY A 120 -5.18 21.30 13.23
CA GLY A 120 -5.91 20.93 14.45
C GLY A 120 -7.24 20.23 14.22
N ASP A 121 -7.63 19.94 12.95
CA ASP A 121 -8.69 18.98 12.67
C ASP A 121 -8.25 17.59 13.10
N GLN A 122 -9.20 16.76 13.53
CA GLN A 122 -8.93 15.50 14.21
C GLN A 122 -9.31 14.30 13.34
N PHE A 123 -8.49 13.25 13.40
CA PHE A 123 -8.80 11.95 12.82
C PHE A 123 -8.80 10.89 13.93
N ILE A 124 -9.86 10.10 14.00
CA ILE A 124 -9.95 8.97 14.93
C ILE A 124 -9.05 7.84 14.41
N THR A 125 -8.31 7.23 15.33
CA THR A 125 -7.43 6.10 15.03
C THR A 125 -7.30 5.19 16.27
N PRO A 126 -7.19 3.86 16.13
CA PRO A 126 -6.89 3.01 17.27
C PRO A 126 -5.43 3.17 17.73
N VAL A 127 -5.16 2.77 18.97
CA VAL A 127 -3.80 2.81 19.55
C VAL A 127 -2.88 1.73 18.98
N VAL A 128 -3.45 0.64 18.45
CA VAL A 128 -2.69 -0.46 17.85
C VAL A 128 -2.56 -0.25 16.36
N CYS A 129 -1.39 0.14 15.91
CA CYS A 129 -1.07 0.35 14.51
C CYS A 129 0.44 0.48 14.31
N PHE A 130 0.87 0.51 13.06
CA PHE A 130 2.24 0.89 12.74
C PHE A 130 2.41 2.42 12.86
N PRO A 131 3.57 2.94 13.30
CA PRO A 131 3.76 4.38 13.50
C PRO A 131 3.43 5.25 12.30
N THR A 132 3.63 4.74 11.08
CA THR A 132 3.36 5.50 9.85
C THR A 132 1.89 5.52 9.43
N THR A 133 1.00 4.85 10.16
CA THR A 133 -0.45 5.08 10.08
C THR A 133 -0.82 6.40 10.79
N ILE A 134 -0.10 6.77 11.86
CA ILE A 134 -0.38 7.95 12.70
C ILE A 134 0.47 9.16 12.31
N ASN A 135 1.78 8.97 12.15
CA ASN A 135 2.73 10.08 11.93
C ASN A 135 2.31 11.04 10.80
N PRO A 136 1.76 10.57 9.67
CA PRO A 136 1.27 11.43 8.59
C PRO A 136 0.19 12.42 9.02
N MET A 137 -0.67 12.09 9.99
CA MET A 137 -1.65 13.04 10.54
C MET A 137 -0.93 14.22 11.17
N ILE A 138 0.02 13.95 12.06
CA ILE A 138 0.79 14.97 12.79
C ILE A 138 1.62 15.81 11.82
N GLN A 139 2.29 15.18 10.86
CA GLN A 139 3.09 15.86 9.83
C GLN A 139 2.23 16.81 8.97
N ASN A 140 0.97 16.49 8.75
CA ASN A 140 0.03 17.34 8.02
C ASN A 140 -0.72 18.34 8.92
N GLY A 141 -0.41 18.36 10.21
CA GLY A 141 -1.00 19.30 11.19
C GLY A 141 -2.37 18.88 11.69
N PHE A 142 -2.77 17.63 11.48
CA PHE A 142 -3.95 17.02 12.08
C PHE A 142 -3.62 16.43 13.46
N GLU A 143 -4.63 16.24 14.28
CA GLU A 143 -4.49 15.67 15.62
C GLU A 143 -5.07 14.24 15.63
N PRO A 144 -4.28 13.20 15.97
CA PRO A 144 -4.82 11.87 16.16
C PRO A 144 -5.68 11.84 17.45
N LEU A 145 -6.88 11.28 17.33
CA LEU A 145 -7.78 11.05 18.44
C LEU A 145 -7.91 9.55 18.65
N PHE A 146 -7.31 9.06 19.74
CA PHE A 146 -7.18 7.63 19.96
C PHE A 146 -8.45 6.98 20.52
N VAL A 147 -8.72 5.79 20.04
CA VAL A 147 -9.67 4.83 20.59
C VAL A 147 -8.96 3.52 20.89
N ASP A 148 -9.54 2.73 21.78
CA ASP A 148 -9.03 1.40 22.08
C ASP A 148 -9.38 0.41 20.96
N VAL A 149 -8.80 -0.79 21.04
CA VAL A 149 -9.09 -1.89 20.14
C VAL A 149 -9.92 -2.95 20.83
N GLU A 150 -10.66 -3.72 20.06
CA GLU A 150 -11.39 -4.89 20.54
C GLU A 150 -10.55 -6.16 20.39
N LEU A 151 -10.48 -6.95 21.46
CA LEU A 151 -9.82 -8.25 21.44
C LEU A 151 -10.80 -9.36 21.05
N PRO A 152 -10.36 -10.39 20.33
CA PRO A 152 -8.98 -10.67 19.92
C PRO A 152 -8.56 -10.01 18.57
N ASN A 153 -9.46 -9.34 17.87
CA ASN A 153 -9.31 -8.98 16.46
C ASN A 153 -8.49 -7.69 16.23
N LEU A 154 -8.20 -6.92 17.28
CA LEU A 154 -7.40 -5.70 17.24
C LEU A 154 -7.96 -4.57 16.34
N HIS A 155 -9.23 -4.61 16.00
CA HIS A 155 -9.90 -3.53 15.26
C HIS A 155 -10.38 -2.41 16.20
N PRO A 156 -10.65 -1.18 15.68
CA PRO A 156 -11.08 -0.07 16.51
C PRO A 156 -12.41 -0.36 17.21
N ASN A 157 -12.51 0.02 18.48
CA ASN A 157 -13.76 -0.05 19.23
C ASN A 157 -14.78 0.98 18.71
N LEU A 158 -15.77 0.49 17.99
CA LEU A 158 -16.76 1.36 17.32
C LEU A 158 -17.69 2.08 18.30
N ASP A 159 -17.91 1.58 19.51
CA ASP A 159 -18.70 2.27 20.54
C ASP A 159 -17.96 3.51 21.03
N GLN A 160 -16.65 3.43 21.22
CA GLN A 160 -15.82 4.59 21.55
C GLN A 160 -15.77 5.60 20.38
N VAL A 161 -15.72 5.13 19.14
CA VAL A 161 -15.79 5.98 17.94
C VAL A 161 -17.08 6.79 17.94
N GLU A 162 -18.24 6.15 18.09
CA GLU A 162 -19.55 6.82 18.11
C GLU A 162 -19.65 7.81 19.29
N ALA A 163 -19.20 7.41 20.49
CA ALA A 163 -19.23 8.30 21.66
C ALA A 163 -18.41 9.57 21.48
N LEU A 164 -17.22 9.47 20.83
CA LEU A 164 -16.38 10.61 20.51
C LEU A 164 -17.06 11.54 19.50
N LEU A 165 -17.66 10.98 18.45
CA LEU A 165 -18.37 11.73 17.42
C LEU A 165 -19.59 12.46 17.97
N GLU A 166 -20.40 11.80 18.80
CA GLU A 166 -21.54 12.43 19.47
C GLU A 166 -21.13 13.59 20.38
N LYS A 167 -20.02 13.43 21.12
CA LYS A 167 -19.46 14.48 21.96
C LYS A 167 -18.95 15.66 21.11
N ASP A 168 -18.26 15.37 20.01
CA ASP A 168 -17.71 16.41 19.13
C ASP A 168 -18.80 17.19 18.42
N ARG A 169 -19.87 16.53 17.94
CA ARG A 169 -20.99 17.15 17.25
C ARG A 169 -21.75 18.18 18.10
N LYS A 170 -21.71 18.06 19.43
CA LYS A 170 -22.32 19.01 20.37
C LYS A 170 -21.50 20.30 20.54
N LYS A 171 -20.25 20.34 20.05
CA LYS A 171 -19.40 21.52 20.13
C LYS A 171 -19.81 22.58 19.10
N LYS A 172 -19.54 23.84 19.40
CA LYS A 172 -19.74 24.96 18.47
C LYS A 172 -18.90 24.81 17.18
N ASN A 173 -17.73 24.21 17.29
CA ASN A 173 -16.81 23.95 16.18
C ASN A 173 -16.34 22.48 16.24
N PRO A 174 -17.06 21.55 15.64
CA PRO A 174 -16.65 20.14 15.57
C PRO A 174 -15.34 19.98 14.82
N LYS A 175 -14.41 19.22 15.39
CA LYS A 175 -13.06 19.05 14.85
C LYS A 175 -12.80 17.69 14.21
N ILE A 176 -13.59 16.68 14.52
CA ILE A 176 -13.40 15.34 13.96
C ILE A 176 -13.84 15.35 12.51
N LYS A 177 -12.91 15.04 11.60
CA LYS A 177 -13.11 15.07 10.14
C LYS A 177 -13.01 13.70 9.49
N GLY A 178 -12.42 12.73 10.17
CA GLY A 178 -12.28 11.42 9.58
C GLY A 178 -11.85 10.35 10.58
N ILE A 179 -11.77 9.16 10.04
CA ILE A 179 -11.24 7.98 10.70
C ILE A 179 -10.21 7.33 9.79
N THR A 180 -9.08 6.92 10.35
CA THR A 180 -8.05 6.16 9.64
C THR A 180 -7.45 5.11 10.56
N PHE A 181 -7.26 3.91 10.04
CA PHE A 181 -6.62 2.84 10.79
C PHE A 181 -6.03 1.77 9.86
N ALA A 182 -5.12 0.97 10.42
CA ALA A 182 -4.62 -0.21 9.78
C ALA A 182 -5.54 -1.41 10.07
N HIS A 183 -5.81 -2.22 9.04
CA HIS A 183 -6.44 -3.53 9.19
C HIS A 183 -5.39 -4.52 9.72
N VAL A 184 -5.11 -4.42 11.03
CA VAL A 184 -4.03 -5.20 11.68
C VAL A 184 -4.26 -6.69 11.49
N LEU A 185 -3.23 -7.40 11.00
CA LEU A 185 -3.28 -8.83 10.67
C LEU A 185 -4.41 -9.21 9.69
N GLY A 186 -4.90 -8.25 8.90
CA GLY A 186 -5.99 -8.46 7.96
C GLY A 186 -7.38 -8.59 8.59
N ASN A 187 -7.54 -8.21 9.85
CA ASN A 187 -8.82 -8.29 10.56
C ASN A 187 -9.63 -6.98 10.37
N PRO A 188 -10.85 -7.05 9.81
CA PRO A 188 -11.73 -5.89 9.74
C PRO A 188 -12.55 -5.71 11.02
N PRO A 189 -12.99 -4.48 11.35
CA PRO A 189 -14.13 -4.26 12.22
C PRO A 189 -15.42 -4.71 11.53
N ASP A 190 -16.57 -4.51 12.19
CA ASP A 190 -17.86 -4.52 11.50
C ASP A 190 -17.89 -3.35 10.49
N ILE A 191 -17.53 -3.63 9.24
CA ILE A 191 -17.45 -2.64 8.17
C ILE A 191 -18.84 -2.02 7.87
N ASP A 192 -19.92 -2.79 7.96
CA ASP A 192 -21.25 -2.25 7.69
C ASP A 192 -21.61 -1.18 8.74
N ARG A 193 -21.36 -1.47 10.02
CA ARG A 193 -21.54 -0.50 11.10
C ARG A 193 -20.62 0.71 10.92
N LEU A 194 -19.36 0.47 10.61
CA LEU A 194 -18.39 1.54 10.35
C LEU A 194 -18.84 2.46 9.22
N MET A 195 -19.31 1.90 8.11
CA MET A 195 -19.78 2.71 6.98
C MET A 195 -21.04 3.50 7.31
N CYS A 196 -21.96 2.94 8.12
CA CYS A 196 -23.09 3.71 8.66
C CYS A 196 -22.62 4.89 9.52
N ILE A 197 -21.57 4.72 10.33
CA ILE A 197 -20.97 5.81 11.13
C ILE A 197 -20.34 6.85 10.19
N VAL A 198 -19.54 6.42 9.23
CA VAL A 198 -18.88 7.31 8.25
C VAL A 198 -19.92 8.18 7.51
N GLU A 199 -20.99 7.59 7.02
CA GLU A 199 -22.06 8.31 6.33
C GLU A 199 -22.83 9.25 7.27
N ARG A 200 -23.23 8.78 8.47
CA ARG A 200 -24.00 9.55 9.45
C ARG A 200 -23.29 10.83 9.89
N TYR A 201 -21.97 10.76 10.01
CA TYR A 201 -21.15 11.86 10.52
C TYR A 201 -20.36 12.61 9.44
N ASP A 202 -20.55 12.27 8.16
CA ASP A 202 -19.84 12.84 7.00
C ASP A 202 -18.31 12.80 7.17
N LEU A 203 -17.78 11.62 7.45
CA LEU A 203 -16.36 11.43 7.75
C LEU A 203 -15.56 11.05 6.50
N ILE A 204 -14.31 11.49 6.48
CA ILE A 204 -13.31 10.95 5.57
C ILE A 204 -12.82 9.62 6.17
N PHE A 205 -13.07 8.51 5.47
CA PHE A 205 -12.53 7.21 5.86
C PHE A 205 -11.33 6.84 4.99
N LEU A 206 -10.21 6.51 5.65
CA LEU A 206 -8.95 6.10 5.02
C LEU A 206 -8.52 4.75 5.58
N GLU A 207 -8.09 3.87 4.71
CA GLU A 207 -7.70 2.50 5.06
C GLU A 207 -6.19 2.29 4.87
N ASP A 208 -5.49 1.91 5.92
CA ASP A 208 -4.17 1.34 5.81
C ASP A 208 -4.32 -0.19 5.68
N ALA A 209 -4.22 -0.69 4.45
CA ALA A 209 -4.41 -2.11 4.14
C ALA A 209 -3.08 -2.86 3.96
N CYS A 210 -1.97 -2.34 4.49
CA CYS A 210 -0.64 -2.94 4.34
C CYS A 210 -0.59 -4.39 4.83
N ASP A 211 -1.35 -4.74 5.87
CA ASP A 211 -1.43 -6.09 6.43
C ASP A 211 -2.65 -6.90 5.94
N ALA A 212 -3.38 -6.41 4.94
CA ALA A 212 -4.71 -6.93 4.60
C ALA A 212 -4.88 -7.39 3.15
N LEU A 213 -3.78 -7.58 2.39
CA LEU A 213 -3.89 -8.07 1.01
C LEU A 213 -4.57 -9.46 0.98
N GLY A 214 -5.67 -9.55 0.25
CA GLY A 214 -6.48 -10.77 0.14
C GLY A 214 -7.55 -10.95 1.22
N SER A 215 -7.53 -10.14 2.28
CA SER A 215 -8.62 -10.11 3.27
C SER A 215 -9.86 -9.43 2.69
N THR A 216 -11.05 -9.93 3.08
CA THR A 216 -12.32 -9.43 2.55
C THR A 216 -13.35 -9.24 3.65
N TRP A 217 -14.31 -8.36 3.41
CA TRP A 217 -15.57 -8.24 4.14
C TRP A 217 -16.72 -8.46 3.16
N LYS A 218 -17.49 -9.53 3.35
CA LYS A 218 -18.59 -9.91 2.42
C LYS A 218 -18.15 -9.90 0.95
N ASP A 219 -17.06 -10.61 0.67
CA ASP A 219 -16.43 -10.76 -0.65
C ASP A 219 -15.85 -9.47 -1.28
N LYS A 220 -15.85 -8.36 -0.55
CA LYS A 220 -15.19 -7.12 -1.00
C LYS A 220 -13.82 -6.98 -0.35
N PRO A 221 -12.76 -6.67 -1.11
CA PRO A 221 -11.42 -6.51 -0.55
C PRO A 221 -11.36 -5.43 0.54
N LEU A 222 -10.61 -5.68 1.62
CA LEU A 222 -10.22 -4.60 2.52
C LEU A 222 -9.33 -3.62 1.76
N GLY A 223 -9.53 -2.30 2.02
CA GLY A 223 -8.98 -1.24 1.19
C GLY A 223 -9.95 -0.70 0.14
N SER A 224 -11.13 -1.35 -0.05
CA SER A 224 -12.14 -0.91 -1.03
C SER A 224 -13.20 0.04 -0.46
N PHE A 225 -13.30 0.19 0.85
CA PHE A 225 -14.41 0.89 1.52
C PHE A 225 -14.14 2.37 1.72
N GLY A 226 -12.92 2.76 2.07
CA GLY A 226 -12.54 4.14 2.32
C GLY A 226 -12.38 4.99 1.05
N LEU A 227 -12.22 6.28 1.24
CA LEU A 227 -11.93 7.25 0.17
C LEU A 227 -10.63 6.91 -0.57
N MET A 228 -9.62 6.50 0.17
CA MET A 228 -8.33 6.01 -0.28
C MET A 228 -7.88 4.84 0.60
N SER A 229 -7.02 4.02 0.03
CA SER A 229 -6.36 2.95 0.76
C SER A 229 -4.89 2.83 0.37
N THR A 230 -4.08 2.28 1.28
CA THR A 230 -2.65 2.09 1.08
C THR A 230 -2.27 0.62 1.18
N MET A 231 -1.17 0.27 0.50
CA MET A 231 -0.55 -1.05 0.55
C MET A 231 0.96 -0.91 0.67
N SER A 232 1.60 -1.87 1.30
CA SER A 232 3.05 -1.97 1.39
C SER A 232 3.56 -3.24 0.71
N PHE A 233 4.70 -3.11 0.04
CA PHE A 233 5.43 -4.23 -0.58
C PHE A 233 6.77 -4.47 0.11
N PHE A 234 6.89 -4.07 1.39
CA PHE A 234 8.02 -4.40 2.25
C PHE A 234 8.10 -5.93 2.46
N PRO A 235 9.28 -6.52 2.68
CA PRO A 235 9.46 -7.97 2.77
C PRO A 235 8.63 -8.69 3.82
N ALA A 236 8.10 -8.00 4.83
CA ALA A 236 7.25 -8.61 5.85
C ALA A 236 5.78 -8.82 5.39
N HIS A 237 5.36 -8.17 4.31
CA HIS A 237 3.98 -8.22 3.82
C HIS A 237 3.76 -9.37 2.82
N HIS A 238 2.50 -9.59 2.46
CA HIS A 238 2.03 -10.72 1.64
C HIS A 238 2.64 -10.74 0.23
N MET A 239 2.92 -9.59 -0.34
CA MET A 239 3.63 -9.43 -1.61
C MET A 239 4.77 -8.43 -1.43
N SER A 240 5.95 -8.75 -1.94
CA SER A 240 7.13 -7.91 -1.79
C SER A 240 7.71 -7.47 -3.13
N LEU A 241 8.19 -6.22 -3.17
CA LEU A 241 9.06 -5.70 -4.24
C LEU A 241 10.48 -5.41 -3.72
N GLY A 242 10.81 -5.87 -2.48
CA GLY A 242 11.96 -5.43 -1.72
C GLY A 242 11.65 -4.15 -0.96
N GLU A 243 11.32 -3.08 -1.65
CA GLU A 243 10.70 -1.85 -1.12
C GLU A 243 9.65 -1.36 -2.10
N GLY A 244 8.56 -0.83 -1.57
CA GLY A 244 7.49 -0.28 -2.37
C GLY A 244 6.22 -0.05 -1.57
N GLY A 245 5.34 0.75 -2.13
CA GLY A 245 4.01 0.98 -1.59
C GLY A 245 3.04 1.39 -2.69
N PHE A 246 1.78 1.52 -2.33
CA PHE A 246 0.72 1.82 -3.27
C PHE A 246 -0.39 2.61 -2.61
N ILE A 247 -0.97 3.55 -3.33
CA ILE A 247 -2.20 4.23 -2.94
C ILE A 247 -3.27 3.91 -3.98
N ALA A 248 -4.47 3.57 -3.51
CA ALA A 248 -5.60 3.32 -4.38
C ALA A 248 -6.79 4.21 -4.05
N THR A 249 -7.57 4.61 -5.07
CA THR A 249 -8.76 5.44 -4.94
C THR A 249 -9.70 5.26 -6.14
N ASP A 250 -10.99 5.55 -5.94
CA ASP A 250 -11.97 5.64 -7.03
C ASP A 250 -12.11 7.04 -7.62
N LYS A 251 -11.49 8.04 -6.99
CA LYS A 251 -11.63 9.45 -7.36
C LYS A 251 -10.48 9.92 -8.25
N ASN A 252 -10.77 10.13 -9.54
CA ASN A 252 -9.76 10.63 -10.47
C ASN A 252 -9.17 12.00 -10.03
N GLN A 253 -9.95 12.83 -9.36
CA GLN A 253 -9.48 14.11 -8.82
C GLN A 253 -8.37 13.91 -7.76
N ILE A 254 -8.46 12.86 -6.94
CA ILE A 254 -7.44 12.52 -5.95
C ILE A 254 -6.17 12.05 -6.66
N ARG A 255 -6.32 11.19 -7.68
CA ARG A 255 -5.18 10.68 -8.46
C ARG A 255 -4.33 11.78 -9.10
N ILE A 256 -4.92 12.89 -9.49
CA ILE A 256 -4.25 14.00 -10.18
C ILE A 256 -3.95 15.21 -9.27
N ALA A 257 -4.30 15.12 -7.98
CA ALA A 257 -4.08 16.19 -6.99
C ALA A 257 -2.67 16.15 -6.42
#